data_1f97410a8981c7aa837e4925bdbbb384
#
_entry.id   1f97410a8981c7aa837e4925bdbbb384
#
_cell.length_a   1.000
_cell.length_b   1.000
_cell.length_c   1.000
_cell.angle_alpha   90.00
_cell.angle_beta   90.00
_cell.angle_gamma   90.00
#
_symmetry.space_group_name_H-M   'P 1'
#
loop_
_entity.id
_entity.type
_entity.pdbx_description
1 polymer ?
#
loop_
_entity_poly.entity_id
_entity_poly.type
_entity_poly.pdbx_seq_one_letter_code
_entity_poly.pdbx_strand_id
1 'polypeptide(L)'
;GLESFTALPFHEREAPEDPGLRPSYQGSNPISDVWSLRAVEMVTQSIVRAVHDPTDQEARGQMLLAATFAGVGFGNAGVHLPHGMSYPVSGMVRDYVPEDYPKEAPIVPHGMAVALNAPAVFRYTASSDPERHMRAARLLGADIAGAGPEDAGDLIADRLIFILKEIGVPNGLGGVGST
;
A
#
# COMPACT_ATOMS: atom_id res chain seq x y z
N GLY A 1 0.73 4.56 2.34
CA GLY A 1 1.98 5.31 2.04
C GLY A 1 2.40 5.18 0.59
N LEU A 2 2.44 3.96 0.04
CA LEU A 2 2.81 3.75 -1.38
C LEU A 2 1.82 4.44 -2.33
N GLU A 3 0.53 4.28 -2.11
CA GLU A 3 -0.50 4.87 -2.97
C GLU A 3 -0.44 6.40 -2.98
N SER A 4 -0.35 7.02 -1.81
CA SER A 4 -0.26 8.47 -1.74
C SER A 4 1.02 9.00 -2.38
N PHE A 5 2.13 8.28 -2.26
CA PHE A 5 3.38 8.64 -2.90
C PHE A 5 3.34 8.47 -4.41
N THR A 6 2.65 7.45 -4.94
CA THR A 6 2.55 7.17 -6.38
C THR A 6 1.25 7.69 -7.00
N ALA A 7 0.44 8.45 -6.25
CA ALA A 7 -0.73 9.13 -6.80
C ALA A 7 -0.32 10.19 -7.84
N LEU A 8 -1.22 10.48 -8.77
CA LEU A 8 -1.01 11.54 -9.75
C LEU A 8 -0.59 12.84 -9.05
N PRO A 9 0.52 13.48 -9.43
CA PRO A 9 1.00 14.69 -8.79
C PRO A 9 -0.03 15.81 -8.81
N PHE A 10 -0.10 16.61 -7.75
CA PHE A 10 -1.10 17.66 -7.59
C PHE A 10 -1.08 18.71 -8.72
N HIS A 11 0.10 18.99 -9.27
CA HIS A 11 0.30 19.99 -10.33
C HIS A 11 -0.03 19.48 -11.72
N GLU A 12 -0.22 18.18 -11.90
CA GLU A 12 -0.67 17.56 -13.15
C GLU A 12 -2.19 17.42 -13.24
N ARG A 13 -2.90 17.75 -12.16
CA ARG A 13 -4.35 17.75 -12.15
C ARG A 13 -4.89 19.05 -12.70
N GLU A 14 -5.88 18.94 -13.58
CA GLU A 14 -6.65 20.09 -14.02
C GLU A 14 -7.43 20.68 -12.84
N ALA A 15 -7.27 21.99 -12.61
CA ALA A 15 -8.01 22.67 -11.57
C ALA A 15 -9.42 23.02 -12.08
N PRO A 16 -10.50 22.61 -11.38
CA PRO A 16 -11.85 23.03 -11.73
C PRO A 16 -11.99 24.56 -11.65
N GLU A 17 -12.73 25.15 -12.57
CA GLU A 17 -13.04 26.59 -12.55
C GLU A 17 -13.77 26.99 -11.27
N ASP A 18 -14.73 26.18 -10.84
CA ASP A 18 -15.42 26.38 -9.57
C ASP A 18 -14.63 25.73 -8.43
N PRO A 19 -14.14 26.51 -7.44
CA PRO A 19 -13.45 25.97 -6.26
C PRO A 19 -14.25 24.96 -5.45
N GLY A 20 -15.58 25.01 -5.51
CA GLY A 20 -16.47 24.06 -4.82
C GLY A 20 -16.42 22.64 -5.42
N LEU A 21 -15.94 22.51 -6.66
CA LEU A 21 -15.77 21.22 -7.34
C LEU A 21 -14.38 20.61 -7.16
N ARG A 22 -13.49 21.26 -6.40
CA ARG A 22 -12.16 20.71 -6.14
C ARG A 22 -12.25 19.41 -5.37
N PRO A 23 -11.50 18.37 -5.78
CA PRO A 23 -11.50 17.12 -5.04
C PRO A 23 -10.90 17.30 -3.64
N SER A 24 -11.37 16.52 -2.68
CA SER A 24 -10.83 16.52 -1.31
C SER A 24 -9.36 16.06 -1.27
N TYR A 25 -8.97 15.16 -2.18
CA TYR A 25 -7.62 14.65 -2.30
C TYR A 25 -6.87 15.33 -3.44
N GLN A 26 -5.70 15.87 -3.11
CA GLN A 26 -4.95 16.73 -4.01
C GLN A 26 -3.97 15.98 -4.94
N GLY A 27 -3.70 14.69 -4.67
CA GLY A 27 -2.64 13.95 -5.33
C GLY A 27 -1.30 14.05 -4.58
N SER A 28 -0.29 13.35 -5.08
CA SER A 28 1.03 13.38 -4.47
C SER A 28 1.59 14.79 -4.45
N ASN A 29 2.25 15.14 -3.36
CA ASN A 29 2.81 16.46 -3.14
C ASN A 29 3.96 16.38 -2.13
N PRO A 30 4.87 17.39 -2.10
CA PRO A 30 6.08 17.33 -1.28
C PRO A 30 5.82 17.16 0.23
N ILE A 31 4.70 17.65 0.75
CA ILE A 31 4.36 17.54 2.17
C ILE A 31 3.91 16.12 2.49
N SER A 32 2.98 15.59 1.71
CA SER A 32 2.50 14.20 1.85
C SER A 32 3.61 13.18 1.66
N ASP A 33 4.53 13.44 0.72
CA ASP A 33 5.66 12.56 0.44
C ASP A 33 6.57 12.31 1.64
N VAL A 34 6.81 13.34 2.46
CA VAL A 34 7.63 13.20 3.68
C VAL A 34 7.05 12.13 4.61
N TRP A 35 5.76 12.19 4.86
CA TRP A 35 5.08 11.25 5.76
C TRP A 35 4.91 9.86 5.14
N SER A 36 4.52 9.82 3.88
CA SER A 36 4.29 8.58 3.15
C SER A 36 5.56 7.74 3.02
N LEU A 37 6.66 8.35 2.63
CA LEU A 37 7.94 7.66 2.48
C LEU A 37 8.49 7.19 3.83
N ARG A 38 8.36 8.02 4.88
CA ARG A 38 8.77 7.61 6.21
C ARG A 38 7.92 6.44 6.73
N ALA A 39 6.61 6.46 6.48
CA ALA A 39 5.75 5.35 6.82
C ALA A 39 6.17 4.05 6.12
N VAL A 40 6.43 4.09 4.82
CA VAL A 40 6.89 2.91 4.06
C VAL A 40 8.20 2.36 4.63
N GLU A 41 9.17 3.21 4.90
CA GLU A 41 10.46 2.80 5.51
C GLU A 41 10.24 2.10 6.85
N MET A 42 9.45 2.69 7.75
CA MET A 42 9.16 2.13 9.07
C MET A 42 8.44 0.79 8.99
N VAL A 43 7.44 0.67 8.10
CA VAL A 43 6.74 -0.60 7.85
C VAL A 43 7.73 -1.66 7.38
N THR A 44 8.56 -1.35 6.38
CA THR A 44 9.54 -2.29 5.83
C THR A 44 10.50 -2.83 6.90
N GLN A 45 10.91 -1.99 7.84
CA GLN A 45 11.83 -2.36 8.92
C GLN A 45 11.17 -3.14 10.05
N SER A 46 9.87 -3.00 10.26
CA SER A 46 9.23 -3.43 11.50
C SER A 46 8.12 -4.47 11.34
N ILE A 47 7.46 -4.56 10.17
CA ILE A 47 6.23 -5.35 10.02
C ILE A 47 6.44 -6.84 10.30
N VAL A 48 7.52 -7.43 9.79
CA VAL A 48 7.81 -8.86 9.97
C VAL A 48 8.06 -9.16 11.46
N ARG A 49 8.86 -8.34 12.12
CA ARG A 49 9.10 -8.46 13.57
C ARG A 49 7.81 -8.33 14.37
N ALA A 50 7.01 -7.30 14.06
CA ALA A 50 5.76 -7.02 14.78
C ALA A 50 4.73 -8.15 14.66
N VAL A 51 4.72 -8.87 13.53
CA VAL A 51 3.81 -10.01 13.31
C VAL A 51 4.32 -11.27 13.99
N HIS A 52 5.62 -11.58 13.89
CA HIS A 52 6.19 -12.81 14.44
C HIS A 52 6.44 -12.76 15.93
N ASP A 53 6.64 -11.56 16.51
CA ASP A 53 6.84 -11.39 17.95
C ASP A 53 5.83 -10.39 18.54
N PRO A 54 4.72 -10.87 19.11
CA PRO A 54 3.72 -10.01 19.77
C PRO A 54 4.28 -9.24 20.98
N THR A 55 5.43 -9.64 21.51
CA THR A 55 6.08 -9.00 22.68
C THR A 55 7.08 -7.92 22.27
N ASP A 56 7.44 -7.82 20.99
CA ASP A 56 8.33 -6.76 20.46
C ASP A 56 7.62 -5.40 20.48
N GLN A 57 7.69 -4.74 21.64
CA GLN A 57 7.04 -3.43 21.84
C GLN A 57 7.61 -2.34 20.94
N GLU A 58 8.89 -2.43 20.58
CA GLU A 58 9.51 -1.47 19.64
C GLU A 58 8.92 -1.62 18.25
N ALA A 59 8.93 -2.83 17.67
CA ALA A 59 8.38 -3.05 16.33
C ALA A 59 6.88 -2.69 16.26
N ARG A 60 6.10 -3.07 17.28
CA ARG A 60 4.68 -2.72 17.38
C ARG A 60 4.45 -1.21 17.47
N GLY A 61 5.26 -0.51 18.28
CA GLY A 61 5.24 0.95 18.38
C GLY A 61 5.59 1.64 17.07
N GLN A 62 6.59 1.12 16.34
CA GLN A 62 6.95 1.61 15.00
C GLN A 62 5.80 1.41 14.01
N MET A 63 5.09 0.29 14.06
CA MET A 63 3.94 0.06 13.19
C MET A 63 2.77 1.03 13.46
N LEU A 64 2.46 1.30 14.72
CA LEU A 64 1.43 2.30 15.09
C LEU A 64 1.80 3.70 14.61
N LEU A 65 3.06 4.09 14.79
CA LEU A 65 3.55 5.37 14.32
C LEU A 65 3.57 5.45 12.79
N ALA A 66 3.99 4.38 12.11
CA ALA A 66 3.94 4.28 10.65
C ALA A 66 2.52 4.42 10.10
N ALA A 67 1.53 3.79 10.76
CA ALA A 67 0.12 3.94 10.39
C ALA A 67 -0.35 5.40 10.52
N THR A 68 0.07 6.09 11.58
CA THR A 68 -0.21 7.52 11.77
C THR A 68 0.42 8.36 10.66
N PHE A 69 1.69 8.13 10.33
CA PHE A 69 2.37 8.86 9.26
C PHE A 69 1.74 8.59 7.90
N ALA A 70 1.38 7.34 7.61
CA ALA A 70 0.63 7.02 6.39
C ALA A 70 -0.69 7.81 6.34
N GLY A 71 -1.41 7.88 7.47
CA GLY A 71 -2.65 8.65 7.61
C GLY A 71 -2.48 10.13 7.29
N VAL A 72 -1.41 10.76 7.80
CA VAL A 72 -1.07 12.15 7.47
C VAL A 72 -0.74 12.31 5.98
N GLY A 73 0.01 11.37 5.40
CA GLY A 73 0.38 11.39 3.99
C GLY A 73 -0.82 11.28 3.07
N PHE A 74 -1.63 10.22 3.21
CA PHE A 74 -2.77 10.00 2.32
C PHE A 74 -3.96 10.92 2.62
N GLY A 75 -4.08 11.47 3.81
CA GLY A 75 -5.17 12.37 4.18
C GLY A 75 -5.29 13.59 3.28
N ASN A 76 -4.18 14.02 2.67
CA ASN A 76 -4.16 15.09 1.69
C ASN A 76 -3.97 14.56 0.25
N ALA A 77 -3.00 13.67 0.04
CA ALA A 77 -2.70 13.14 -1.30
C ALA A 77 -3.79 12.20 -1.83
N GLY A 78 -4.45 11.47 -0.95
CA GLY A 78 -5.40 10.43 -1.31
C GLY A 78 -4.73 9.06 -1.50
N VAL A 79 -5.58 8.12 -1.91
CA VAL A 79 -5.24 6.74 -2.28
C VAL A 79 -5.78 6.45 -3.66
N HIS A 80 -5.45 5.29 -4.25
CA HIS A 80 -5.88 5.01 -5.62
C HIS A 80 -6.36 3.55 -5.80
N LEU A 81 -5.89 2.85 -6.84
CA LEU A 81 -6.45 1.57 -7.26
C LEU A 81 -6.47 0.47 -6.19
N PRO A 82 -5.43 0.25 -5.36
CA PRO A 82 -5.50 -0.80 -4.33
C PRO A 82 -6.68 -0.62 -3.38
N HIS A 83 -6.93 0.63 -2.94
CA HIS A 83 -8.11 0.94 -2.13
C HIS A 83 -9.41 0.80 -2.92
N GLY A 84 -9.46 1.34 -4.16
CA GLY A 84 -10.64 1.19 -5.01
C GLY A 84 -11.03 -0.28 -5.25
N MET A 85 -10.04 -1.14 -5.48
CA MET A 85 -10.23 -2.57 -5.67
C MET A 85 -10.52 -3.34 -4.37
N SER A 86 -10.22 -2.78 -3.22
CA SER A 86 -10.47 -3.45 -1.93
C SER A 86 -11.95 -3.63 -1.61
N TYR A 87 -12.80 -2.73 -2.08
CA TYR A 87 -14.25 -2.79 -1.82
C TYR A 87 -14.90 -4.06 -2.36
N PRO A 88 -14.76 -4.42 -3.65
CA PRO A 88 -15.30 -5.68 -4.13
C PRO A 88 -14.62 -6.90 -3.48
N VAL A 89 -13.34 -6.86 -3.15
CA VAL A 89 -12.67 -7.97 -2.45
C VAL A 89 -13.33 -8.24 -1.11
N SER A 90 -13.56 -7.21 -0.30
CA SER A 90 -14.23 -7.35 1.00
C SER A 90 -15.72 -7.65 0.86
N GLY A 91 -16.40 -7.07 -0.14
CA GLY A 91 -17.85 -7.22 -0.33
C GLY A 91 -18.28 -8.54 -0.98
N MET A 92 -17.38 -9.21 -1.70
CA MET A 92 -17.69 -10.45 -2.43
C MET A 92 -17.08 -11.71 -1.78
N VAL A 93 -16.40 -11.57 -0.65
CA VAL A 93 -15.85 -12.70 0.10
C VAL A 93 -16.97 -13.65 0.51
N ARG A 94 -16.77 -14.99 0.35
CA ARG A 94 -17.78 -16.02 0.63
C ARG A 94 -17.41 -16.91 1.81
N ASP A 95 -16.18 -17.36 1.87
CA ASP A 95 -15.78 -18.44 2.79
C ASP A 95 -14.52 -18.09 3.59
N TYR A 96 -13.82 -17.01 3.26
CA TYR A 96 -12.56 -16.67 3.93
C TYR A 96 -12.81 -15.99 5.29
N VAL A 97 -12.10 -16.48 6.30
CA VAL A 97 -11.99 -15.84 7.63
C VAL A 97 -10.55 -16.01 8.09
N PRO A 98 -9.82 -14.94 8.45
CA PRO A 98 -8.49 -15.07 9.04
C PRO A 98 -8.52 -15.91 10.32
N GLU A 99 -7.40 -16.57 10.65
CA GLU A 99 -7.33 -17.51 11.78
C GLU A 99 -7.74 -16.87 13.10
N ASP A 100 -7.27 -15.66 13.38
CA ASP A 100 -7.49 -14.93 14.64
C ASP A 100 -8.78 -14.08 14.66
N TYR A 101 -9.64 -14.22 13.64
CA TYR A 101 -10.90 -13.48 13.59
C TYR A 101 -12.09 -14.33 14.03
N PRO A 102 -13.16 -13.71 14.56
CA PRO A 102 -14.41 -14.40 14.84
C PRO A 102 -14.95 -15.13 13.60
N LYS A 103 -15.36 -16.38 13.77
CA LYS A 103 -15.80 -17.26 12.66
C LYS A 103 -17.31 -17.13 12.33
N GLU A 104 -17.95 -16.05 12.75
CA GLU A 104 -19.39 -15.83 12.59
C GLU A 104 -19.79 -15.49 11.16
N ALA A 105 -18.90 -14.81 10.42
CA ALA A 105 -19.15 -14.45 9.02
C ALA A 105 -17.84 -14.39 8.24
N PRO A 106 -17.89 -14.67 6.91
CA PRO A 106 -16.73 -14.43 6.03
C PRO A 106 -16.28 -12.98 6.08
N ILE A 107 -14.96 -12.77 6.15
CA ILE A 107 -14.37 -11.43 6.18
C ILE A 107 -12.98 -11.43 5.58
N VAL A 108 -12.70 -10.45 4.71
CA VAL A 108 -11.34 -10.02 4.37
C VAL A 108 -11.13 -8.66 5.01
N PRO A 109 -10.28 -8.54 6.04
CA PRO A 109 -10.03 -7.26 6.69
C PRO A 109 -9.57 -6.20 5.69
N HIS A 110 -9.98 -4.95 5.89
CA HIS A 110 -9.75 -3.86 4.94
C HIS A 110 -8.28 -3.74 4.50
N GLY A 111 -7.35 -3.72 5.44
CA GLY A 111 -5.92 -3.62 5.11
C GLY A 111 -5.42 -4.81 4.29
N MET A 112 -5.93 -6.01 4.54
CA MET A 112 -5.62 -7.19 3.74
C MET A 112 -6.20 -7.06 2.34
N ALA A 113 -7.46 -6.65 2.20
CA ALA A 113 -8.11 -6.44 0.91
C ALA A 113 -7.38 -5.43 0.02
N VAL A 114 -6.84 -4.36 0.62
CA VAL A 114 -5.98 -3.39 -0.07
C VAL A 114 -4.66 -4.03 -0.49
N ALA A 115 -3.98 -4.72 0.44
CA ALA A 115 -2.65 -5.27 0.22
C ALA A 115 -2.62 -6.39 -0.84
N LEU A 116 -3.66 -7.20 -0.94
CA LEU A 116 -3.77 -8.27 -1.94
C LEU A 116 -3.73 -7.75 -3.38
N ASN A 117 -4.24 -6.55 -3.62
CA ASN A 117 -4.28 -5.92 -4.94
C ASN A 117 -2.97 -5.18 -5.28
N ALA A 118 -2.23 -4.75 -4.26
CA ALA A 118 -1.11 -3.83 -4.42
C ALA A 118 -0.02 -4.33 -5.39
N PRO A 119 0.44 -5.59 -5.37
CA PRO A 119 1.48 -6.05 -6.30
C PRO A 119 1.08 -5.87 -7.77
N ALA A 120 -0.13 -6.28 -8.14
CA ALA A 120 -0.61 -6.16 -9.52
C ALA A 120 -0.80 -4.69 -9.92
N VAL A 121 -1.32 -3.87 -9.01
CA VAL A 121 -1.53 -2.44 -9.27
C VAL A 121 -0.21 -1.73 -9.49
N PHE A 122 0.80 -1.94 -8.66
CA PHE A 122 2.07 -1.24 -8.82
C PHE A 122 2.84 -1.68 -10.08
N ARG A 123 2.69 -2.93 -10.53
CA ARG A 123 3.15 -3.32 -11.88
C ARG A 123 2.46 -2.50 -12.97
N TYR A 124 1.15 -2.35 -12.85
CA TYR A 124 0.36 -1.62 -13.84
C TYR A 124 0.66 -0.12 -13.85
N THR A 125 0.81 0.50 -12.69
CA THR A 125 0.96 1.96 -12.57
C THR A 125 2.40 2.45 -12.75
N ALA A 126 3.40 1.58 -12.64
CA ALA A 126 4.81 1.98 -12.63
C ALA A 126 5.24 2.80 -13.85
N SER A 127 4.67 2.50 -15.03
CA SER A 127 4.99 3.22 -16.27
C SER A 127 4.52 4.68 -16.27
N SER A 128 3.61 5.07 -15.37
CA SER A 128 3.13 6.46 -15.29
C SER A 128 4.15 7.40 -14.63
N ASP A 129 4.93 6.90 -13.68
CA ASP A 129 6.02 7.62 -13.02
C ASP A 129 7.07 6.61 -12.51
N PRO A 130 7.94 6.12 -13.39
CA PRO A 130 8.91 5.09 -13.04
C PRO A 130 9.90 5.51 -11.95
N GLU A 131 10.26 6.81 -11.90
CA GLU A 131 11.22 7.32 -10.90
C GLU A 131 10.65 7.23 -9.49
N ARG A 132 9.39 7.63 -9.30
CA ARG A 132 8.72 7.50 -8.00
C ARG A 132 8.54 6.04 -7.61
N HIS A 133 8.17 5.18 -8.55
CA HIS A 133 8.05 3.74 -8.30
C HIS A 133 9.41 3.11 -7.95
N MET A 134 10.48 3.46 -8.64
CA MET A 134 11.83 2.99 -8.31
C MET A 134 12.27 3.45 -6.90
N ARG A 135 11.95 4.69 -6.52
CA ARG A 135 12.22 5.18 -5.17
C ARG A 135 11.44 4.40 -4.11
N ALA A 136 10.18 4.08 -4.39
CA ALA A 136 9.35 3.24 -3.51
C ALA A 136 9.92 1.82 -3.39
N ALA A 137 10.34 1.21 -4.51
CA ALA A 137 10.98 -0.11 -4.51
C ALA A 137 12.21 -0.16 -3.61
N ARG A 138 13.07 0.86 -3.70
CA ARG A 138 14.26 0.98 -2.83
C ARG A 138 13.89 1.02 -1.35
N LEU A 139 12.87 1.78 -0.97
CA LEU A 139 12.41 1.87 0.43
C LEU A 139 11.78 0.58 0.93
N LEU A 140 11.17 -0.20 0.05
CA LEU A 140 10.71 -1.55 0.34
C LEU A 140 11.85 -2.57 0.46
N GLY A 141 13.09 -2.16 0.24
CA GLY A 141 14.27 -3.01 0.32
C GLY A 141 14.54 -3.84 -0.94
N ALA A 142 14.07 -3.40 -2.10
CA ALA A 142 14.47 -4.01 -3.37
C ALA A 142 15.94 -3.72 -3.67
N ASP A 143 16.65 -4.71 -4.20
CA ASP A 143 17.94 -4.48 -4.84
C ASP A 143 17.69 -3.84 -6.21
N ILE A 144 18.14 -2.61 -6.36
CA ILE A 144 17.97 -1.84 -7.59
C ILE A 144 19.27 -1.71 -8.39
N ALA A 145 20.33 -2.45 -8.01
CA ALA A 145 21.60 -2.40 -8.71
C ALA A 145 21.45 -2.92 -10.15
N GLY A 146 21.71 -2.06 -11.12
CA GLY A 146 21.58 -2.39 -12.54
C GLY A 146 20.15 -2.40 -13.09
N ALA A 147 19.16 -2.06 -12.27
CA ALA A 147 17.76 -1.96 -12.68
C ALA A 147 17.48 -0.63 -13.41
N GLY A 148 16.65 -0.70 -14.45
CA GLY A 148 16.14 0.44 -15.18
C GLY A 148 14.75 0.89 -14.71
N PRO A 149 14.25 2.03 -15.21
CA PRO A 149 12.92 2.52 -14.90
C PRO A 149 11.80 1.52 -15.23
N GLU A 150 11.99 0.69 -16.24
CA GLU A 150 11.07 -0.36 -16.67
C GLU A 150 10.89 -1.48 -15.64
N ASP A 151 11.86 -1.68 -14.76
CA ASP A 151 11.85 -2.73 -13.74
C ASP A 151 11.08 -2.31 -12.47
N ALA A 152 10.77 -1.02 -12.33
CA ALA A 152 10.23 -0.43 -11.11
C ALA A 152 8.97 -1.15 -10.61
N GLY A 153 8.07 -1.51 -11.51
CA GLY A 153 6.82 -2.19 -11.20
C GLY A 153 7.02 -3.59 -10.62
N ASP A 154 7.89 -4.37 -11.26
CA ASP A 154 8.22 -5.71 -10.80
C ASP A 154 8.98 -5.68 -9.48
N LEU A 155 9.91 -4.77 -9.31
CA LEU A 155 10.66 -4.61 -8.07
C LEU A 155 9.75 -4.30 -6.85
N ILE A 156 8.78 -3.39 -7.01
CA ILE A 156 7.80 -3.13 -5.95
C ILE A 156 6.95 -4.37 -5.69
N ALA A 157 6.41 -4.96 -6.75
CA ALA A 157 5.51 -6.09 -6.63
C ALA A 157 6.17 -7.29 -5.95
N ASP A 158 7.39 -7.61 -6.33
CA ASP A 158 8.13 -8.74 -5.76
C ASP A 158 8.46 -8.52 -4.28
N ARG A 159 8.80 -7.27 -3.89
CA ARG A 159 9.00 -6.92 -2.48
C ARG A 159 7.72 -6.98 -1.68
N LEU A 160 6.60 -6.52 -2.23
CA LEU A 160 5.30 -6.63 -1.57
C LEU A 160 4.90 -8.09 -1.40
N ILE A 161 5.02 -8.92 -2.45
CA ILE A 161 4.74 -10.36 -2.38
C ILE A 161 5.60 -11.03 -1.31
N PHE A 162 6.90 -10.70 -1.27
CA PHE A 162 7.80 -11.22 -0.24
C PHE A 162 7.31 -10.86 1.17
N ILE A 163 7.03 -9.57 1.43
CA ILE A 163 6.56 -9.11 2.74
C ILE A 163 5.23 -9.79 3.12
N LEU A 164 4.27 -9.83 2.21
CA LEU A 164 2.95 -10.45 2.44
C LEU A 164 3.10 -11.94 2.79
N LYS A 165 3.99 -12.64 2.10
CA LYS A 165 4.30 -14.05 2.39
C LYS A 165 4.93 -14.22 3.76
N GLU A 166 5.92 -13.38 4.11
CA GLU A 166 6.58 -13.44 5.42
C GLU A 166 5.59 -13.21 6.58
N ILE A 167 4.59 -12.38 6.41
CA ILE A 167 3.58 -12.11 7.45
C ILE A 167 2.32 -13.00 7.36
N GLY A 168 2.33 -14.03 6.51
CA GLY A 168 1.26 -15.01 6.42
C GLY A 168 -0.02 -14.52 5.74
N VAL A 169 0.02 -13.42 4.98
CA VAL A 169 -1.12 -12.96 4.20
C VAL A 169 -1.34 -13.88 3.00
N PRO A 170 -2.59 -14.26 2.67
CA PRO A 170 -2.90 -15.10 1.51
C PRO A 170 -2.34 -14.56 0.21
N ASN A 171 -2.00 -15.44 -0.72
CA ASN A 171 -1.44 -15.04 -2.00
C ASN A 171 -2.53 -14.61 -2.99
N GLY A 172 -2.69 -13.30 -3.16
CA GLY A 172 -3.62 -12.72 -4.12
C GLY A 172 -5.09 -13.03 -3.83
N LEU A 173 -5.96 -12.69 -4.79
CA LEU A 173 -7.41 -12.84 -4.65
C LEU A 173 -7.85 -14.30 -4.53
N GLY A 174 -7.19 -15.22 -5.22
CA GLY A 174 -7.48 -16.66 -5.13
C GLY A 174 -7.27 -17.23 -3.73
N GLY A 175 -6.35 -16.66 -2.95
CA GLY A 175 -6.08 -17.07 -1.56
C GLY A 175 -7.20 -16.73 -0.58
N VAL A 176 -8.13 -15.84 -0.95
CA VAL A 176 -9.29 -15.45 -0.14
C VAL A 176 -10.63 -15.88 -0.78
N GLY A 177 -10.58 -16.77 -1.76
CA GLY A 177 -11.79 -17.31 -2.42
C GLY A 177 -12.53 -16.30 -3.31
N SER A 178 -11.88 -15.18 -3.66
CA SER A 178 -12.43 -14.20 -4.60
C SER A 178 -11.99 -14.57 -6.03
N THR A 179 -12.78 -15.41 -6.70
CA THR A 179 -12.58 -15.82 -8.11
C THR A 179 -13.77 -15.37 -8.95
#